data_916df335912e39113156ba75b95f720b
#
_entry.id   916df335912e39113156ba75b95f720b
#
_cell.length_a   1.000
_cell.length_b   1.000
_cell.length_c   1.000
_cell.angle_alpha   90.00
_cell.angle_beta   90.00
_cell.angle_gamma   90.00
#
_symmetry.space_group_name_H-M   'P 1'
#
loop_
_entity.id
_entity.type
_entity.pdbx_description
1 polymer ?
#
loop_
_entity_poly.entity_id
_entity_poly.type
_entity_poly.pdbx_seq_one_letter_code
_entity_poly.pdbx_strand_id
1 'polypeptide(L)'
;MFIRNKLESIQKINELCLNNFPEQLFKENEQDKVKEFLQMYPAKYYAIRDKSKAGGIFKLKVAYEDVLTEILGYSLFTINVSSANYVENQLLVGEIEILSNGEVYATLSVDPSAFVRDALKNPKFNLNTDIFDKKLNRIPYFDLIYQYIINHNLQNVIVEFALFNTEVGIKKQNIVVYELRTHY
;
A
#
# COMPACT_ATOMS: atom_id res chain seq x y z
N MET A 1 -7.64 2.30 -17.78
CA MET A 1 -7.17 1.21 -16.90
C MET A 1 -8.37 0.72 -16.10
N PHE A 2 -8.50 -0.59 -15.86
CA PHE A 2 -9.61 -1.16 -15.09
C PHE A 2 -9.06 -2.20 -14.10
N ILE A 3 -9.28 -1.99 -12.80
CA ILE A 3 -8.71 -2.81 -11.70
C ILE A 3 -9.84 -3.18 -10.76
N ARG A 4 -10.17 -4.48 -10.68
CA ARG A 4 -11.34 -5.01 -9.95
C ARG A 4 -11.03 -5.58 -8.57
N ASN A 5 -9.79 -5.99 -8.37
CA ASN A 5 -9.41 -6.73 -7.16
C ASN A 5 -7.93 -6.58 -6.84
N LYS A 6 -7.53 -7.05 -5.66
CA LYS A 6 -6.16 -6.93 -5.17
C LYS A 6 -5.12 -7.63 -6.06
N LEU A 7 -5.44 -8.75 -6.70
CA LEU A 7 -4.50 -9.45 -7.57
C LEU A 7 -4.22 -8.66 -8.84
N GLU A 8 -5.26 -8.10 -9.46
CA GLU A 8 -5.11 -7.19 -10.61
C GLU A 8 -4.32 -5.92 -10.22
N SER A 9 -4.54 -5.41 -9.00
CA SER A 9 -3.76 -4.28 -8.46
C SER A 9 -2.28 -4.63 -8.34
N ILE A 10 -1.92 -5.77 -7.74
CA ILE A 10 -0.54 -6.23 -7.61
C ILE A 10 0.11 -6.39 -9.00
N GLN A 11 -0.59 -7.04 -9.91
CA GLN A 11 -0.11 -7.19 -11.29
C GLN A 11 0.16 -5.84 -11.93
N LYS A 12 -0.77 -4.87 -11.76
CA LYS A 12 -0.65 -3.54 -12.36
C LYS A 12 0.48 -2.70 -11.73
N ILE A 13 0.67 -2.80 -10.42
CA ILE A 13 1.81 -2.18 -9.72
C ILE A 13 3.13 -2.68 -10.32
N ASN A 14 3.24 -3.98 -10.58
CA ASN A 14 4.44 -4.57 -11.18
C ASN A 14 4.62 -4.15 -12.64
N GLU A 15 3.56 -4.17 -13.46
CA GLU A 15 3.59 -3.75 -14.87
C GLU A 15 4.04 -2.29 -15.03
N LEU A 16 3.55 -1.40 -14.16
CA LEU A 16 3.90 0.01 -14.14
C LEU A 16 5.23 0.28 -13.42
N CYS A 17 5.90 -0.76 -12.93
CA CYS A 17 7.13 -0.65 -12.16
C CYS A 17 7.01 0.34 -10.98
N LEU A 18 5.87 0.40 -10.31
CA LEU A 18 5.69 1.25 -9.13
C LEU A 18 6.46 0.69 -7.94
N ASN A 19 6.85 1.58 -7.03
CA ASN A 19 7.50 1.15 -5.79
C ASN A 19 6.47 0.55 -4.84
N ASN A 20 6.73 -0.66 -4.34
CA ASN A 20 5.91 -1.36 -3.36
C ASN A 20 6.80 -2.13 -2.38
N PHE A 21 6.23 -2.63 -1.28
CA PHE A 21 6.91 -3.62 -0.47
C PHE A 21 6.86 -4.99 -1.13
N PRO A 22 7.92 -5.83 -0.95
CA PRO A 22 7.88 -7.21 -1.43
C PRO A 22 6.63 -7.92 -0.95
N GLU A 23 5.85 -8.50 -1.87
CA GLU A 23 4.64 -9.26 -1.59
C GLU A 23 4.60 -10.51 -2.48
N GLN A 24 4.20 -11.65 -1.91
CA GLN A 24 4.07 -12.91 -2.66
C GLN A 24 2.86 -13.70 -2.16
N LEU A 25 2.20 -14.39 -3.11
CA LEU A 25 1.10 -15.32 -2.86
C LEU A 25 1.65 -16.73 -2.66
N PHE A 26 1.14 -17.44 -1.64
CA PHE A 26 1.53 -18.79 -1.28
C PHE A 26 0.33 -19.69 -1.08
N LYS A 27 0.55 -21.00 -1.25
CA LYS A 27 -0.37 -22.09 -0.90
C LYS A 27 0.12 -22.81 0.36
N GLU A 28 -0.78 -23.55 1.02
CA GLU A 28 -0.50 -24.29 2.26
C GLU A 28 0.75 -25.16 2.21
N ASN A 29 1.01 -25.81 1.06
CA ASN A 29 2.15 -26.73 0.87
C ASN A 29 3.46 -26.05 0.44
N GLU A 30 3.54 -24.72 0.45
CA GLU A 30 4.69 -23.97 -0.04
C GLU A 30 5.55 -23.37 1.07
N GLN A 31 5.62 -24.02 2.25
CA GLN A 31 6.39 -23.51 3.40
C GLN A 31 7.87 -23.26 3.10
N ASP A 32 8.51 -24.05 2.23
CA ASP A 32 9.91 -23.82 1.88
C ASP A 32 10.06 -22.53 1.03
N LYS A 33 9.11 -22.25 0.13
CA LYS A 33 9.08 -20.97 -0.59
C LYS A 33 8.82 -19.78 0.34
N VAL A 34 8.04 -19.97 1.40
CA VAL A 34 7.88 -18.94 2.45
C VAL A 34 9.21 -18.65 3.12
N LYS A 35 9.96 -19.68 3.52
CA LYS A 35 11.31 -19.51 4.12
C LYS A 35 12.27 -18.78 3.15
N GLU A 36 12.27 -19.15 1.87
CA GLU A 36 13.06 -18.47 0.83
C GLU A 36 12.68 -16.99 0.73
N PHE A 37 11.38 -16.66 0.72
CA PHE A 37 10.90 -15.28 0.70
C PHE A 37 11.38 -14.49 1.93
N LEU A 38 11.27 -15.07 3.14
CA LEU A 38 11.74 -14.44 4.38
C LEU A 38 13.25 -14.20 4.38
N GLN A 39 14.02 -15.12 3.80
CA GLN A 39 15.48 -14.97 3.65
C GLN A 39 15.85 -13.92 2.60
N MET A 40 15.09 -13.83 1.51
CA MET A 40 15.31 -12.85 0.44
C MET A 40 14.96 -11.43 0.86
N TYR A 41 13.94 -11.28 1.71
CA TYR A 41 13.43 -9.98 2.16
C TYR A 41 13.38 -9.92 3.70
N PRO A 42 14.54 -9.91 4.37
CA PRO A 42 14.59 -9.93 5.84
C PRO A 42 13.98 -8.63 6.41
N ALA A 43 13.05 -8.80 7.35
CA ALA A 43 12.38 -7.70 8.03
C ALA A 43 11.98 -8.14 9.45
N LYS A 44 11.75 -7.18 10.35
CA LYS A 44 11.29 -7.47 11.70
C LYS A 44 9.81 -7.90 11.71
N TYR A 45 8.99 -7.25 10.85
CA TYR A 45 7.56 -7.50 10.77
C TYR A 45 7.11 -7.77 9.34
N TYR A 46 6.16 -8.70 9.21
CA TYR A 46 5.47 -9.03 7.97
C TYR A 46 3.97 -8.78 8.13
N ALA A 47 3.31 -8.51 7.02
CA ALA A 47 1.86 -8.52 6.95
C ALA A 47 1.41 -9.82 6.27
N ILE A 48 0.41 -10.47 6.83
CA ILE A 48 -0.13 -11.75 6.33
C ILE A 48 -1.63 -11.56 6.10
N ARG A 49 -2.09 -12.01 4.93
CA ARG A 49 -3.50 -12.01 4.57
C ARG A 49 -3.94 -13.39 4.14
N ASP A 50 -4.87 -13.97 4.90
CA ASP A 50 -5.58 -15.19 4.51
C ASP A 50 -6.49 -14.88 3.31
N LYS A 51 -6.33 -15.63 2.22
CA LYS A 51 -7.12 -15.54 1.00
C LYS A 51 -8.05 -16.75 0.83
N SER A 52 -7.97 -17.74 1.71
CA SER A 52 -8.73 -18.97 1.62
C SER A 52 -10.23 -18.78 1.89
N LYS A 53 -10.61 -17.67 2.53
CA LYS A 53 -12.01 -17.34 2.88
C LYS A 53 -12.33 -15.90 2.49
N ALA A 54 -13.57 -15.66 2.08
CA ALA A 54 -14.08 -14.30 1.92
C ALA A 54 -14.05 -13.58 3.28
N GLY A 55 -13.43 -12.40 3.34
CA GLY A 55 -13.23 -11.67 4.59
C GLY A 55 -12.11 -12.24 5.49
N GLY A 56 -11.16 -12.96 4.89
CA GLY A 56 -10.04 -13.60 5.60
C GLY A 56 -9.24 -12.66 6.50
N ILE A 57 -8.57 -13.24 7.49
CA ILE A 57 -7.78 -12.52 8.50
C ILE A 57 -6.66 -11.73 7.82
N PHE A 58 -6.49 -10.49 8.25
CA PHE A 58 -5.36 -9.64 7.86
C PHE A 58 -4.60 -9.19 9.11
N LYS A 59 -3.33 -9.57 9.20
CA LYS A 59 -2.43 -9.20 10.28
C LYS A 59 -1.28 -8.36 9.72
N LEU A 60 -1.11 -7.14 10.23
CA LEU A 60 -0.13 -6.17 9.74
C LEU A 60 1.25 -6.27 10.40
N LYS A 61 1.35 -6.91 11.57
CA LYS A 61 2.56 -6.87 12.41
C LYS A 61 2.86 -8.26 12.97
N VAL A 62 3.16 -9.20 12.09
CA VAL A 62 3.60 -10.54 12.47
C VAL A 62 5.14 -10.51 12.56
N ALA A 63 5.69 -10.88 13.72
CA ALA A 63 7.14 -10.96 13.90
C ALA A 63 7.73 -12.07 13.01
N TYR A 64 8.97 -11.90 12.59
CA TYR A 64 9.68 -12.87 11.72
C TYR A 64 9.56 -14.31 12.23
N GLU A 65 9.80 -14.50 13.52
CA GLU A 65 9.75 -15.81 14.20
C GLU A 65 8.37 -16.46 14.22
N ASP A 66 7.31 -15.66 14.14
CA ASP A 66 5.91 -16.12 14.24
C ASP A 66 5.29 -16.44 12.86
N VAL A 67 5.92 -16.03 11.76
CA VAL A 67 5.32 -16.13 10.41
C VAL A 67 4.90 -17.55 10.09
N LEU A 68 5.79 -18.54 10.30
CA LEU A 68 5.50 -19.94 9.95
C LEU A 68 4.38 -20.56 10.82
N THR A 69 4.25 -20.12 12.07
CA THR A 69 3.16 -20.53 12.95
C THR A 69 1.86 -19.87 12.56
N GLU A 70 1.91 -18.59 12.18
CA GLU A 70 0.73 -17.81 11.84
C GLU A 70 0.01 -18.30 10.58
N ILE A 71 0.73 -18.83 9.60
CA ILE A 71 0.17 -19.33 8.34
C ILE A 71 -0.42 -20.75 8.45
N LEU A 72 -0.29 -21.41 9.60
CA LEU A 72 -0.84 -22.75 9.78
C LEU A 72 -2.37 -22.74 9.58
N GLY A 73 -2.82 -23.62 8.70
CA GLY A 73 -4.23 -23.75 8.34
C GLY A 73 -4.74 -22.76 7.28
N TYR A 74 -3.86 -21.90 6.72
CA TYR A 74 -4.22 -21.07 5.57
C TYR A 74 -3.95 -21.83 4.26
N SER A 75 -4.98 -22.15 3.51
CA SER A 75 -4.83 -22.86 2.22
C SER A 75 -4.30 -21.95 1.09
N LEU A 76 -4.57 -20.64 1.17
CA LEU A 76 -4.09 -19.60 0.25
C LEU A 76 -3.89 -18.29 1.01
N PHE A 77 -2.70 -17.69 0.92
CA PHE A 77 -2.37 -16.48 1.66
C PHE A 77 -1.31 -15.64 0.96
N THR A 78 -1.24 -14.35 1.29
CA THR A 78 -0.12 -13.49 0.90
C THR A 78 0.73 -13.13 2.10
N ILE A 79 2.03 -13.01 1.88
CA ILE A 79 2.97 -12.42 2.83
C ILE A 79 3.63 -11.23 2.14
N ASN A 80 3.70 -10.11 2.84
CA ASN A 80 4.46 -8.95 2.40
C ASN A 80 5.31 -8.37 3.55
N VAL A 81 6.42 -7.72 3.21
CA VAL A 81 7.16 -6.91 4.18
C VAL A 81 6.25 -5.80 4.69
N SER A 82 6.06 -5.73 5.99
CA SER A 82 5.10 -4.79 6.58
C SER A 82 5.64 -3.35 6.62
N SER A 83 4.77 -2.38 6.32
CA SER A 83 5.06 -0.96 6.57
C SER A 83 5.31 -0.65 8.04
N ALA A 84 4.90 -1.53 8.96
CA ALA A 84 5.19 -1.43 10.39
C ALA A 84 6.70 -1.36 10.71
N ASN A 85 7.57 -1.81 9.78
CA ASN A 85 9.02 -1.66 9.91
C ASN A 85 9.51 -0.20 9.75
N TYR A 86 8.67 0.69 9.24
CA TYR A 86 9.05 2.04 8.79
C TYR A 86 8.17 3.15 9.37
N VAL A 87 7.40 2.88 10.42
CA VAL A 87 6.44 3.84 11.00
C VAL A 87 7.11 5.15 11.44
N GLU A 88 8.33 5.09 11.96
CA GLU A 88 9.08 6.28 12.38
C GLU A 88 9.47 7.21 11.22
N ASN A 89 9.46 6.68 10.00
CA ASN A 89 9.82 7.39 8.78
C ASN A 89 8.60 7.79 7.94
N GLN A 90 7.38 7.40 8.35
CA GLN A 90 6.17 7.68 7.61
C GLN A 90 5.73 9.13 7.81
N LEU A 91 5.55 9.85 6.71
CA LEU A 91 5.13 11.25 6.69
C LEU A 91 3.63 11.41 6.39
N LEU A 92 3.11 10.54 5.53
CA LEU A 92 1.73 10.61 5.04
C LEU A 92 1.29 9.22 4.61
N VAL A 93 0.01 8.90 4.85
CA VAL A 93 -0.60 7.64 4.42
C VAL A 93 -2.07 7.83 4.11
N GLY A 94 -2.61 7.08 3.16
CA GLY A 94 -4.02 7.07 2.82
C GLY A 94 -4.28 6.76 1.36
N GLU A 95 -5.33 7.38 0.82
CA GLU A 95 -5.68 7.24 -0.60
C GLU A 95 -5.90 8.60 -1.26
N ILE A 96 -5.60 8.64 -2.54
CA ILE A 96 -5.82 9.80 -3.39
C ILE A 96 -6.28 9.35 -4.78
N GLU A 97 -7.18 10.11 -5.38
CA GLU A 97 -7.54 10.01 -6.78
C GLU A 97 -7.48 11.40 -7.41
N ILE A 98 -6.85 11.51 -8.56
CA ILE A 98 -6.82 12.72 -9.38
C ILE A 98 -7.46 12.38 -10.72
N LEU A 99 -8.60 12.99 -10.99
CA LEU A 99 -9.32 12.78 -12.24
C LEU A 99 -8.72 13.60 -13.38
N SER A 100 -8.90 13.14 -14.59
CA SER A 100 -8.43 13.85 -15.80
C SER A 100 -9.13 15.20 -16.02
N ASN A 101 -10.30 15.43 -15.41
CA ASN A 101 -11.00 16.70 -15.41
C ASN A 101 -10.51 17.71 -14.37
N GLY A 102 -9.51 17.33 -13.55
CA GLY A 102 -8.92 18.18 -12.50
C GLY A 102 -9.52 18.02 -11.11
N GLU A 103 -10.54 17.17 -10.91
CA GLU A 103 -11.06 16.87 -9.59
C GLU A 103 -10.05 16.02 -8.78
N VAL A 104 -9.95 16.30 -7.48
CA VAL A 104 -9.07 15.62 -6.54
C VAL A 104 -9.88 15.12 -5.35
N TYR A 105 -9.80 13.83 -5.09
CA TYR A 105 -10.34 13.16 -3.92
C TYR A 105 -9.15 12.66 -3.08
N ALA A 106 -9.07 13.08 -1.82
CA ALA A 106 -7.96 12.70 -0.95
C ALA A 106 -8.45 12.41 0.47
N THR A 107 -8.09 11.23 0.99
CA THR A 107 -8.38 10.81 2.36
C THR A 107 -7.06 10.37 2.99
N LEU A 108 -6.42 11.26 3.75
CA LEU A 108 -5.03 11.13 4.18
C LEU A 108 -4.85 11.38 5.69
N SER A 109 -3.86 10.72 6.27
CA SER A 109 -3.38 10.93 7.64
C SER A 109 -1.89 11.28 7.65
N VAL A 110 -1.49 12.15 8.58
CA VAL A 110 -0.08 12.47 8.91
C VAL A 110 0.36 11.79 10.20
N ASP A 111 -0.46 10.92 10.79
CA ASP A 111 -0.08 10.11 11.93
C ASP A 111 0.93 9.04 11.48
N PRO A 112 2.17 9.04 11.99
CA PRO A 112 3.18 8.07 11.59
C PRO A 112 2.79 6.62 11.89
N SER A 113 1.94 6.40 12.90
CA SER A 113 1.49 5.07 13.30
C SER A 113 0.26 4.57 12.52
N ALA A 114 -0.39 5.45 11.76
CA ALA A 114 -1.58 5.09 10.98
C ALA A 114 -1.22 4.19 9.79
N PHE A 115 -2.04 3.19 9.56
CA PHE A 115 -2.09 2.47 8.29
C PHE A 115 -3.19 3.05 7.40
N VAL A 116 -3.25 2.65 6.14
CA VAL A 116 -4.27 3.16 5.20
C VAL A 116 -5.67 3.05 5.79
N ARG A 117 -6.03 1.89 6.37
CA ARG A 117 -7.34 1.68 6.99
C ARG A 117 -7.64 2.68 8.11
N ASP A 118 -6.65 3.05 8.90
CA ASP A 118 -6.81 4.02 10.00
C ASP A 118 -6.96 5.43 9.44
N ALA A 119 -6.19 5.77 8.41
CA ALA A 119 -6.30 7.02 7.68
C ALA A 119 -7.69 7.21 7.08
N LEU A 120 -8.29 6.14 6.51
CA LEU A 120 -9.64 6.18 5.96
C LEU A 120 -10.72 6.35 7.01
N LYS A 121 -10.52 5.87 8.24
CA LYS A 121 -11.48 6.01 9.35
C LYS A 121 -11.40 7.37 10.03
N ASN A 122 -10.17 7.87 10.24
CA ASN A 122 -9.90 9.10 10.96
C ASN A 122 -8.92 9.99 10.19
N PRO A 123 -9.32 10.53 9.02
CA PRO A 123 -8.42 11.29 8.16
C PRO A 123 -8.10 12.65 8.78
N LYS A 124 -6.86 13.11 8.61
CA LYS A 124 -6.47 14.51 8.82
C LYS A 124 -6.93 15.39 7.67
N PHE A 125 -6.89 14.84 6.46
CA PHE A 125 -7.38 15.50 5.25
C PHE A 125 -8.44 14.61 4.61
N ASN A 126 -9.63 15.15 4.41
CA ASN A 126 -10.70 14.53 3.66
C ASN A 126 -11.24 15.59 2.69
N LEU A 127 -10.78 15.54 1.45
CA LEU A 127 -10.99 16.57 0.45
C LEU A 127 -11.65 16.00 -0.80
N ASN A 128 -12.60 16.76 -1.31
CA ASN A 128 -13.15 16.65 -2.65
C ASN A 128 -13.10 18.06 -3.24
N THR A 129 -12.20 18.32 -4.17
CA THR A 129 -11.89 19.67 -4.63
C THR A 129 -11.27 19.67 -6.02
N ASP A 130 -11.03 20.85 -6.59
CA ASP A 130 -10.33 21.02 -7.86
C ASP A 130 -8.82 21.15 -7.65
N ILE A 131 -8.03 20.74 -8.66
CA ILE A 131 -6.55 20.75 -8.62
C ILE A 131 -5.97 22.16 -8.38
N PHE A 132 -6.71 23.21 -8.70
CA PHE A 132 -6.31 24.59 -8.47
C PHE A 132 -6.75 25.14 -7.10
N ASP A 133 -7.46 24.35 -6.27
CA ASP A 133 -7.91 24.77 -4.95
C ASP A 133 -6.74 24.91 -3.98
N LYS A 134 -6.61 26.10 -3.37
CA LYS A 134 -5.60 26.38 -2.35
C LYS A 134 -5.66 25.46 -1.12
N LYS A 135 -6.75 24.73 -0.92
CA LYS A 135 -6.86 23.72 0.15
C LYS A 135 -5.84 22.58 -0.02
N LEU A 136 -5.43 22.28 -1.25
CA LEU A 136 -4.41 21.27 -1.53
C LEU A 136 -3.04 21.66 -0.96
N ASN A 137 -2.74 22.94 -0.85
CA ASN A 137 -1.51 23.43 -0.23
C ASN A 137 -1.39 23.07 1.27
N ARG A 138 -2.47 22.61 1.89
CA ARG A 138 -2.46 22.12 3.28
C ARG A 138 -2.01 20.68 3.41
N ILE A 139 -2.05 19.92 2.32
CA ILE A 139 -1.55 18.55 2.27
C ILE A 139 -0.03 18.62 2.16
N PRO A 140 0.72 18.11 3.14
CA PRO A 140 2.17 18.06 3.04
C PRO A 140 2.60 17.27 1.80
N TYR A 141 3.57 17.80 1.07
CA TYR A 141 4.15 17.12 -0.10
C TYR A 141 3.16 16.84 -1.24
N PHE A 142 2.05 17.59 -1.35
CA PHE A 142 1.05 17.37 -2.40
C PHE A 142 1.66 17.41 -3.79
N ASP A 143 2.55 18.37 -4.08
CA ASP A 143 3.21 18.50 -5.38
C ASP A 143 4.02 17.24 -5.76
N LEU A 144 4.70 16.63 -4.79
CA LEU A 144 5.44 15.38 -5.00
C LEU A 144 4.50 14.23 -5.36
N ILE A 145 3.38 14.11 -4.64
CA ILE A 145 2.36 13.08 -4.90
C ILE A 145 1.70 13.31 -6.25
N TYR A 146 1.34 14.55 -6.56
CA TYR A 146 0.76 14.94 -7.85
C TYR A 146 1.68 14.55 -9.01
N GLN A 147 2.96 14.93 -8.94
CA GLN A 147 3.95 14.60 -9.97
C GLN A 147 4.12 13.08 -10.11
N TYR A 148 4.10 12.34 -8.99
CA TYR A 148 4.17 10.89 -9.03
C TYR A 148 2.98 10.29 -9.79
N ILE A 149 1.75 10.74 -9.52
CA ILE A 149 0.53 10.28 -10.20
C ILE A 149 0.58 10.57 -11.70
N ILE A 150 0.97 11.80 -12.08
CA ILE A 150 1.04 12.19 -13.49
C ILE A 150 2.13 11.42 -14.25
N ASN A 151 3.33 11.30 -13.67
CA ASN A 151 4.46 10.63 -14.31
C ASN A 151 4.23 9.12 -14.53
N HIS A 152 3.37 8.50 -13.70
CA HIS A 152 3.02 7.08 -13.84
C HIS A 152 1.66 6.84 -14.53
N ASN A 153 1.03 7.88 -15.08
CA ASN A 153 -0.29 7.82 -15.73
C ASN A 153 -1.37 7.18 -14.84
N LEU A 154 -1.40 7.57 -13.55
CA LEU A 154 -2.35 7.07 -12.56
C LEU A 154 -3.59 7.96 -12.39
N GLN A 155 -3.86 8.87 -13.32
CA GLN A 155 -5.12 9.63 -13.32
C GLN A 155 -6.32 8.69 -13.50
N ASN A 156 -7.44 9.03 -12.85
CA ASN A 156 -8.66 8.22 -12.76
C ASN A 156 -8.44 6.86 -12.07
N VAL A 157 -7.44 6.78 -11.20
CA VAL A 157 -7.14 5.61 -10.38
C VAL A 157 -7.06 6.03 -8.92
N ILE A 158 -7.75 5.33 -8.05
CA ILE A 158 -7.57 5.46 -6.60
C ILE A 158 -6.26 4.80 -6.24
N VAL A 159 -5.34 5.56 -5.67
CA VAL A 159 -4.01 5.12 -5.27
C VAL A 159 -3.94 5.07 -3.76
N GLU A 160 -3.87 3.86 -3.17
CA GLU A 160 -3.51 3.68 -1.77
C GLU A 160 -1.98 3.70 -1.64
N PHE A 161 -1.46 4.59 -0.80
CA PHE A 161 -0.02 4.79 -0.70
C PHE A 161 0.42 5.25 0.69
N ALA A 162 1.74 5.19 0.92
CA ALA A 162 2.40 5.98 1.95
C ALA A 162 3.61 6.73 1.39
N LEU A 163 3.89 7.87 2.00
CA LEU A 163 5.10 8.67 1.78
C LEU A 163 6.01 8.53 3.00
N PHE A 164 7.28 8.26 2.76
CA PHE A 164 8.31 8.13 3.78
C PHE A 164 9.40 9.21 3.62
N ASN A 165 10.06 9.59 4.71
CA ASN A 165 11.21 10.51 4.67
C ASN A 165 12.50 9.82 4.21
N THR A 166 12.48 8.49 4.07
CA THR A 166 13.59 7.67 3.57
C THR A 166 13.14 6.84 2.37
N GLU A 167 14.10 6.39 1.58
CA GLU A 167 13.84 5.47 0.48
C GLU A 167 13.57 4.06 1.02
N VAL A 168 12.41 3.50 0.67
CA VAL A 168 11.96 2.17 1.11
C VAL A 168 11.34 1.39 -0.06
N GLY A 169 10.97 0.14 0.18
CA GLY A 169 10.37 -0.71 -0.83
C GLY A 169 11.35 -1.29 -1.84
N ILE A 170 10.84 -1.98 -2.84
CA ILE A 170 11.65 -2.69 -3.85
C ILE A 170 12.46 -1.71 -4.72
N LYS A 171 11.88 -0.58 -5.07
CA LYS A 171 12.50 0.44 -5.94
C LYS A 171 13.30 1.50 -5.18
N LYS A 172 13.36 1.42 -3.85
CA LYS A 172 14.05 2.39 -3.01
C LYS A 172 13.61 3.83 -3.31
N GLN A 173 12.33 4.10 -3.12
CA GLN A 173 11.72 5.42 -3.32
C GLN A 173 10.95 5.85 -2.07
N ASN A 174 10.67 7.16 -1.96
CA ASN A 174 9.92 7.72 -0.82
C ASN A 174 8.42 7.37 -0.87
N ILE A 175 7.83 7.21 -2.06
CA ILE A 175 6.43 6.80 -2.21
C ILE A 175 6.37 5.28 -2.40
N VAL A 176 5.51 4.65 -1.61
CA VAL A 176 5.18 3.22 -1.73
C VAL A 176 3.69 3.10 -2.04
N VAL A 177 3.36 2.37 -3.10
CA VAL A 177 1.98 2.08 -3.48
C VAL A 177 1.56 0.74 -2.90
N TYR A 178 0.43 0.72 -2.20
CA TYR A 178 -0.13 -0.49 -1.60
C TYR A 178 -1.21 -1.13 -2.45
N GLU A 179 -2.04 -0.30 -3.08
CA GLU A 179 -3.16 -0.76 -3.89
C GLU A 179 -3.55 0.28 -4.94
N LEU A 180 -3.98 -0.22 -6.09
CA LEU A 180 -4.63 0.56 -7.14
C LEU A 180 -6.06 0.06 -7.30
N ARG A 181 -7.03 0.98 -7.42
CA ARG A 181 -8.43 0.66 -7.67
C ARG A 181 -9.02 1.61 -8.70
N THR A 182 -10.05 1.17 -9.42
CA THR A 182 -10.88 2.03 -10.28
C THR A 182 -12.33 1.98 -9.83
N HIS A 183 -13.08 3.06 -10.06
CA HIS A 183 -14.53 3.03 -9.91
C HIS A 183 -15.14 2.08 -10.95
N TYR A 184 -16.23 1.41 -10.56
CA TYR A 184 -17.02 0.52 -11.43
C TYR A 184 -18.02 1.31 -12.24
#